data_7de122660bae32a012904d520789a4b3
#
_entry.id   7de122660bae32a012904d520789a4b3
#
_cell.length_a   1.000
_cell.length_b   1.000
_cell.length_c   1.000
_cell.angle_alpha   90.00
_cell.angle_beta   90.00
_cell.angle_gamma   90.00
#
_symmetry.space_group_name_H-M   'P 1'
#
loop_
_entity.id
_entity.type
_entity.pdbx_description
1 polymer ?
#
loop_
_entity_poly.entity_id
_entity_poly.type
_entity_poly.pdbx_seq_one_letter_code
_entity_poly.pdbx_strand_id
1 'polypeptide(L)'
;VTRSMRSKEDAHDYRYFPEPDLPPLVLEQGWVEALKASLPELPDVRRARYVAMGLTPYDAHVLTLEKETAAFFETVAQGRDAKFAANWVTGDFFAALNRLKRDIADPPVTAVNLGALLDLIADKTLSGSLAKQVFEAMIETGKSPGEIVEERGLKQVTDTGAIEAAVADVLAKNADKVAEYRSGKDKLFGFFVGQTMKAMQGKGNPALVNDVVKKLLGLSLIHI
;
A
#
# COMPACT_ATOMS: atom_id res chain seq x y z
N VAL A 1 26.82 51.25 28.47
CA VAL A 1 25.80 50.19 28.43
C VAL A 1 24.62 50.73 27.65
N THR A 2 24.41 50.21 26.41
CA THR A 2 23.29 50.63 25.57
C THR A 2 22.04 49.90 26.05
N ARG A 3 20.99 50.62 26.46
CA ARG A 3 19.67 50.07 26.79
C ARG A 3 18.73 50.31 25.60
N SER A 4 17.96 49.29 25.22
CA SER A 4 16.80 49.45 24.35
C SER A 4 15.83 50.41 25.05
N MET A 5 15.50 51.51 24.41
CA MET A 5 14.63 52.51 25.03
C MET A 5 13.15 52.24 24.83
N ARG A 6 12.75 51.50 23.78
CA ARG A 6 11.35 51.17 23.50
C ARG A 6 11.28 50.04 22.49
N SER A 7 10.56 48.96 22.80
CA SER A 7 10.09 47.99 21.82
C SER A 7 8.74 48.49 21.26
N LYS A 8 8.57 48.55 19.95
CA LYS A 8 7.26 48.85 19.35
C LYS A 8 6.22 47.77 19.66
N GLU A 9 6.70 46.56 20.00
CA GLU A 9 5.84 45.43 20.36
C GLU A 9 5.22 45.58 21.77
N ASP A 10 5.88 46.33 22.67
CA ASP A 10 5.37 46.62 24.03
C ASP A 10 4.56 47.92 24.10
N ALA A 11 4.30 48.58 22.97
CA ALA A 11 3.56 49.83 22.96
C ALA A 11 2.06 49.57 23.14
N HIS A 12 1.61 49.58 24.39
CA HIS A 12 0.18 49.66 24.77
C HIS A 12 -0.55 50.88 24.20
N ASP A 13 0.07 51.64 23.32
CA ASP A 13 -0.41 52.94 22.82
C ASP A 13 -1.08 52.87 21.46
N TYR A 14 -1.23 51.65 20.87
CA TYR A 14 -2.13 51.49 19.75
C TYR A 14 -3.56 51.45 20.25
N ARG A 15 -4.15 52.62 20.39
CA ARG A 15 -5.61 52.72 20.63
C ARG A 15 -6.30 52.38 19.36
N TYR A 16 -6.83 51.17 19.24
CA TYR A 16 -7.71 50.75 18.15
C TYR A 16 -9.03 51.49 18.33
N PHE A 17 -9.19 52.60 17.68
CA PHE A 17 -10.50 53.23 17.51
C PHE A 17 -11.17 52.66 16.27
N PRO A 18 -12.50 52.43 16.29
CA PRO A 18 -13.23 52.19 15.06
C PRO A 18 -12.97 53.35 14.08
N GLU A 19 -12.56 53.01 12.86
CA GLU A 19 -12.39 54.01 11.81
C GLU A 19 -13.74 54.61 11.49
N PRO A 20 -13.90 55.96 11.62
CA PRO A 20 -15.23 56.57 11.47
C PRO A 20 -15.79 56.42 10.05
N ASP A 21 -14.95 56.19 9.06
CA ASP A 21 -15.34 56.03 7.66
C ASP A 21 -15.69 54.60 7.28
N LEU A 22 -15.49 53.64 8.19
CA LEU A 22 -15.83 52.23 8.00
C LEU A 22 -17.07 51.84 8.82
N PRO A 23 -18.14 51.44 8.19
CA PRO A 23 -19.32 50.93 8.90
C PRO A 23 -18.98 49.65 9.63
N PRO A 24 -19.59 49.37 10.78
CA PRO A 24 -19.41 48.10 11.49
C PRO A 24 -19.75 46.92 10.60
N LEU A 25 -18.83 45.98 10.47
CA LEU A 25 -19.10 44.72 9.80
C LEU A 25 -19.85 43.79 10.76
N VAL A 26 -21.12 43.58 10.47
CA VAL A 26 -21.96 42.64 11.25
C VAL A 26 -22.05 41.33 10.51
N LEU A 27 -21.49 40.29 11.11
CA LEU A 27 -21.59 38.92 10.59
C LEU A 27 -22.75 38.21 11.27
N GLU A 28 -23.66 37.73 10.48
CA GLU A 28 -24.78 36.93 11.03
C GLU A 28 -24.26 35.58 11.52
N GLN A 29 -24.68 35.19 12.73
CA GLN A 29 -24.23 33.93 13.34
C GLN A 29 -24.54 32.71 12.48
N GLY A 30 -25.71 32.71 11.81
CA GLY A 30 -26.11 31.64 10.89
C GLY A 30 -25.15 31.46 9.70
N TRP A 31 -24.63 32.57 9.15
CA TRP A 31 -23.64 32.54 8.09
C TRP A 31 -22.29 31.99 8.60
N VAL A 32 -21.86 32.40 9.80
CA VAL A 32 -20.65 31.89 10.44
C VAL A 32 -20.73 30.38 10.68
N GLU A 33 -21.84 29.90 11.20
CA GLU A 33 -22.05 28.45 11.43
C GLU A 33 -22.12 27.66 10.12
N ALA A 34 -22.74 28.20 9.07
CA ALA A 34 -22.76 27.58 7.75
C ALA A 34 -21.35 27.46 7.16
N LEU A 35 -20.54 28.53 7.26
CA LEU A 35 -19.12 28.47 6.83
C LEU A 35 -18.34 27.44 7.64
N LYS A 36 -18.50 27.44 8.96
CA LYS A 36 -17.81 26.49 9.85
C LYS A 36 -18.18 25.05 9.52
N ALA A 37 -19.43 24.78 9.21
CA ALA A 37 -19.87 23.46 8.79
C ALA A 37 -19.36 23.04 7.40
N SER A 38 -19.03 24.01 6.53
CA SER A 38 -18.48 23.76 5.20
C SER A 38 -16.95 23.62 5.17
N LEU A 39 -16.28 23.89 6.28
CA LEU A 39 -14.82 23.77 6.34
C LEU A 39 -14.39 22.31 6.14
N PRO A 40 -13.39 22.05 5.28
CA PRO A 40 -12.82 20.72 5.16
C PRO A 40 -12.13 20.31 6.47
N GLU A 41 -12.01 19.00 6.67
CA GLU A 41 -11.26 18.45 7.80
C GLU A 41 -9.83 19.00 7.84
N LEU A 42 -9.42 19.53 8.98
CA LEU A 42 -8.09 20.08 9.15
C LEU A 42 -7.02 18.97 9.12
N PRO A 43 -5.80 19.27 8.64
CA PRO A 43 -4.73 18.28 8.53
C PRO A 43 -4.40 17.54 9.83
N ASP A 44 -4.43 18.24 10.98
CA ASP A 44 -4.14 17.61 12.28
C ASP A 44 -5.24 16.63 12.71
N VAL A 45 -6.51 16.97 12.45
CA VAL A 45 -7.65 16.10 12.74
C VAL A 45 -7.59 14.87 11.83
N ARG A 46 -7.31 15.07 10.53
CA ARG A 46 -7.12 13.99 9.56
C ARG A 46 -5.99 13.07 9.95
N ARG A 47 -4.85 13.61 10.37
CA ARG A 47 -3.71 12.83 10.84
C ARG A 47 -4.07 11.98 12.06
N ALA A 48 -4.77 12.55 13.03
CA ALA A 48 -5.24 11.80 14.19
C ALA A 48 -6.20 10.68 13.79
N ARG A 49 -7.09 10.93 12.84
CA ARG A 49 -8.00 9.92 12.27
C ARG A 49 -7.21 8.78 11.59
N TYR A 50 -6.18 9.07 10.80
CA TYR A 50 -5.36 8.03 10.16
C TYR A 50 -4.61 7.18 11.19
N VAL A 51 -4.08 7.79 12.24
CA VAL A 51 -3.46 7.04 13.35
C VAL A 51 -4.50 6.14 14.04
N ALA A 52 -5.71 6.62 14.26
CA ALA A 52 -6.81 5.81 14.80
C ALA A 52 -7.23 4.65 13.89
N MET A 53 -7.02 4.77 12.57
CA MET A 53 -7.21 3.69 11.59
C MET A 53 -6.05 2.67 11.58
N GLY A 54 -5.04 2.83 12.42
CA GLY A 54 -3.91 1.91 12.57
C GLY A 54 -2.66 2.28 11.77
N LEU A 55 -2.60 3.47 11.17
CA LEU A 55 -1.38 3.96 10.52
C LEU A 55 -0.34 4.39 11.55
N THR A 56 0.94 4.31 11.16
CA THR A 56 1.98 4.92 11.97
C THR A 56 1.86 6.45 11.93
N PRO A 57 2.33 7.17 12.98
CA PRO A 57 2.36 8.64 12.95
C PRO A 57 3.12 9.20 11.74
N TYR A 58 4.15 8.50 11.27
CA TYR A 58 4.93 8.87 10.09
C TYR A 58 4.09 8.75 8.82
N ASP A 59 3.45 7.60 8.58
CA ASP A 59 2.60 7.39 7.39
C ASP A 59 1.43 8.36 7.37
N ALA A 60 0.78 8.56 8.52
CA ALA A 60 -0.29 9.52 8.67
C ALA A 60 0.17 10.96 8.34
N HIS A 61 1.40 11.33 8.74
CA HIS A 61 1.97 12.62 8.39
C HIS A 61 2.21 12.73 6.88
N VAL A 62 2.90 11.77 6.27
CA VAL A 62 3.22 11.77 4.84
C VAL A 62 1.94 11.85 3.99
N LEU A 63 0.91 11.06 4.31
CA LEU A 63 -0.35 11.02 3.58
C LEU A 63 -1.23 12.27 3.77
N THR A 64 -0.89 13.16 4.71
CA THR A 64 -1.62 14.41 4.98
C THR A 64 -0.86 15.67 4.57
N LEU A 65 0.34 15.54 3.99
CA LEU A 65 1.13 16.69 3.53
C LEU A 65 0.41 17.48 2.44
N GLU A 66 -0.25 16.77 1.53
CA GLU A 66 -0.97 17.36 0.40
C GLU A 66 -2.42 16.87 0.40
N LYS A 67 -3.33 17.74 -0.02
CA LYS A 67 -4.76 17.42 -0.06
C LYS A 67 -5.07 16.31 -1.06
N GLU A 68 -4.42 16.34 -2.18
CA GLU A 68 -4.55 15.38 -3.29
C GLU A 68 -4.07 13.99 -2.84
N THR A 69 -2.98 13.92 -2.12
CA THR A 69 -2.43 12.69 -1.52
C THR A 69 -3.41 12.08 -0.53
N ALA A 70 -3.99 12.90 0.33
CA ALA A 70 -4.99 12.45 1.29
C ALA A 70 -6.24 11.90 0.59
N ALA A 71 -6.76 12.61 -0.41
CA ALA A 71 -7.94 12.18 -1.17
C ALA A 71 -7.69 10.87 -1.94
N PHE A 72 -6.51 10.73 -2.54
CA PHE A 72 -6.09 9.50 -3.22
C PHE A 72 -6.05 8.32 -2.24
N PHE A 73 -5.37 8.49 -1.10
CA PHE A 73 -5.28 7.45 -0.07
C PHE A 73 -6.66 7.06 0.46
N GLU A 74 -7.54 8.02 0.78
CA GLU A 74 -8.89 7.75 1.29
C GLU A 74 -9.71 6.92 0.31
N THR A 75 -9.59 7.20 -0.99
CA THR A 75 -10.24 6.42 -2.04
C THR A 75 -9.69 4.99 -2.10
N VAL A 76 -8.36 4.83 -2.03
CA VAL A 76 -7.72 3.50 -2.01
C VAL A 76 -8.11 2.71 -0.76
N ALA A 77 -8.16 3.35 0.40
CA ALA A 77 -8.45 2.72 1.69
C ALA A 77 -9.93 2.42 1.92
N GLN A 78 -10.84 2.95 1.09
CA GLN A 78 -12.29 2.82 1.27
C GLN A 78 -12.71 1.34 1.29
N GLY A 79 -13.23 0.87 2.43
CA GLY A 79 -13.67 -0.52 2.62
C GLY A 79 -12.54 -1.54 2.77
N ARG A 80 -11.28 -1.10 2.93
CA ARG A 80 -10.08 -1.93 2.97
C ARG A 80 -9.28 -1.70 4.25
N ASP A 81 -8.31 -2.58 4.52
CA ASP A 81 -7.34 -2.36 5.59
C ASP A 81 -6.50 -1.11 5.30
N ALA A 82 -6.62 -0.10 6.16
CA ALA A 82 -6.00 1.20 5.96
C ALA A 82 -4.46 1.13 5.98
N LYS A 83 -3.89 0.26 6.83
CA LYS A 83 -2.45 0.07 6.91
C LYS A 83 -1.90 -0.60 5.65
N PHE A 84 -2.61 -1.60 5.15
CA PHE A 84 -2.26 -2.25 3.89
C PHE A 84 -2.32 -1.27 2.71
N ALA A 85 -3.39 -0.47 2.62
CA ALA A 85 -3.53 0.58 1.62
C ALA A 85 -2.42 1.64 1.73
N ALA A 86 -2.09 2.09 2.96
CA ALA A 86 -1.02 3.05 3.19
C ALA A 86 0.34 2.51 2.71
N ASN A 87 0.67 1.26 3.01
CA ASN A 87 1.92 0.63 2.56
C ASN A 87 2.05 0.62 1.03
N TRP A 88 0.98 0.34 0.31
CA TRP A 88 0.99 0.38 -1.15
C TRP A 88 1.10 1.80 -1.72
N VAL A 89 0.41 2.75 -1.12
CA VAL A 89 0.46 4.15 -1.56
C VAL A 89 1.84 4.76 -1.29
N THR A 90 2.35 4.64 -0.06
CA THR A 90 3.65 5.25 0.32
C THR A 90 4.85 4.48 -0.25
N GLY A 91 4.70 3.19 -0.53
CA GLY A 91 5.73 2.34 -1.11
C GLY A 91 5.69 2.29 -2.64
N ASP A 92 4.99 1.30 -3.17
CA ASP A 92 5.05 0.98 -4.61
C ASP A 92 4.49 2.12 -5.50
N PHE A 93 3.40 2.78 -5.07
CA PHE A 93 2.78 3.85 -5.87
C PHE A 93 3.64 5.12 -5.88
N PHE A 94 4.14 5.61 -4.74
CA PHE A 94 5.04 6.77 -4.70
C PHE A 94 6.37 6.48 -5.41
N ALA A 95 6.89 5.26 -5.33
CA ALA A 95 8.06 4.86 -6.11
C ALA A 95 7.81 4.97 -7.62
N ALA A 96 6.61 4.58 -8.07
CA ALA A 96 6.22 4.72 -9.47
C ALA A 96 6.07 6.19 -9.89
N LEU A 97 5.44 7.05 -9.08
CA LEU A 97 5.36 8.49 -9.34
C LEU A 97 6.75 9.11 -9.51
N ASN A 98 7.65 8.84 -8.57
CA ASN A 98 9.03 9.34 -8.60
C ASN A 98 9.79 8.86 -9.84
N ARG A 99 9.68 7.58 -10.18
CA ARG A 99 10.32 6.98 -11.37
C ARG A 99 9.83 7.62 -12.67
N LEU A 100 8.53 7.88 -12.74
CA LEU A 100 7.88 8.45 -13.92
C LEU A 100 7.93 9.98 -13.96
N LYS A 101 8.40 10.62 -12.87
CA LYS A 101 8.39 12.08 -12.68
C LYS A 101 6.98 12.67 -12.86
N ARG A 102 5.96 11.98 -12.36
CA ARG A 102 4.55 12.40 -12.39
C ARG A 102 4.10 12.87 -11.01
N ASP A 103 3.12 13.75 -11.02
CA ASP A 103 2.45 14.25 -9.83
C ASP A 103 1.25 13.37 -9.46
N ILE A 104 0.86 13.38 -8.18
CA ILE A 104 -0.34 12.68 -7.71
C ILE A 104 -1.64 13.24 -8.31
N ALA A 105 -1.62 14.49 -8.77
CA ALA A 105 -2.75 15.11 -9.47
C ALA A 105 -2.97 14.49 -10.87
N ASP A 106 -1.91 13.88 -11.46
CA ASP A 106 -1.99 13.14 -12.73
C ASP A 106 -1.39 11.73 -12.55
N PRO A 107 -2.06 10.85 -11.79
CA PRO A 107 -1.51 9.56 -11.40
C PRO A 107 -1.48 8.59 -12.58
N PRO A 108 -0.44 7.74 -12.69
CA PRO A 108 -0.35 6.72 -13.75
C PRO A 108 -1.40 5.62 -13.56
N VAL A 109 -1.88 5.43 -12.34
CA VAL A 109 -2.93 4.48 -11.96
C VAL A 109 -3.91 5.22 -11.08
N THR A 110 -5.20 5.14 -11.38
CA THR A 110 -6.24 5.78 -10.57
C THR A 110 -6.37 5.14 -9.18
N ALA A 111 -6.81 5.91 -8.20
CA ALA A 111 -7.04 5.38 -6.84
C ALA A 111 -8.05 4.21 -6.83
N VAL A 112 -9.06 4.25 -7.70
CA VAL A 112 -10.05 3.17 -7.84
C VAL A 112 -9.38 1.88 -8.34
N ASN A 113 -8.55 1.97 -9.37
CA ASN A 113 -7.84 0.82 -9.92
C ASN A 113 -6.79 0.27 -8.95
N LEU A 114 -6.08 1.15 -8.21
CA LEU A 114 -5.17 0.70 -7.17
C LEU A 114 -5.94 -0.03 -6.06
N GLY A 115 -7.08 0.51 -5.63
CA GLY A 115 -7.96 -0.16 -4.68
C GLY A 115 -8.44 -1.55 -5.16
N ALA A 116 -8.87 -1.65 -6.42
CA ALA A 116 -9.26 -2.93 -7.01
C ALA A 116 -8.10 -3.94 -7.07
N LEU A 117 -6.85 -3.49 -7.29
CA LEU A 117 -5.67 -4.35 -7.18
C LEU A 117 -5.50 -4.89 -5.75
N LEU A 118 -5.71 -4.04 -4.73
CA LEU A 118 -5.62 -4.47 -3.33
C LEU A 118 -6.71 -5.49 -2.97
N ASP A 119 -7.90 -5.38 -3.55
CA ASP A 119 -8.95 -6.38 -3.37
C ASP A 119 -8.53 -7.76 -3.91
N LEU A 120 -7.89 -7.81 -5.10
CA LEU A 120 -7.37 -9.05 -5.69
C LEU A 120 -6.22 -9.67 -4.89
N ILE A 121 -5.53 -8.89 -4.06
CA ILE A 121 -4.53 -9.43 -3.13
C ILE A 121 -5.22 -9.95 -1.86
N ALA A 122 -6.20 -9.22 -1.34
CA ALA A 122 -6.92 -9.56 -0.11
C ALA A 122 -7.72 -10.86 -0.27
N ASP A 123 -8.35 -11.06 -1.44
CA ASP A 123 -9.10 -12.29 -1.78
C ASP A 123 -8.19 -13.45 -2.23
N LYS A 124 -6.87 -13.24 -2.25
CA LYS A 124 -5.84 -14.21 -2.67
C LYS A 124 -5.91 -14.62 -4.15
N THR A 125 -6.56 -13.87 -4.99
CA THR A 125 -6.50 -14.03 -6.45
C THR A 125 -5.09 -13.75 -6.97
N LEU A 126 -4.39 -12.81 -6.35
CA LEU A 126 -3.00 -12.47 -6.66
C LEU A 126 -2.08 -12.69 -5.45
N SER A 127 -0.89 -13.24 -5.72
CA SER A 127 0.22 -13.14 -4.76
C SER A 127 0.85 -11.75 -4.80
N GLY A 128 1.58 -11.36 -3.76
CA GLY A 128 2.26 -10.05 -3.73
C GLY A 128 3.21 -9.82 -4.92
N SER A 129 3.88 -10.88 -5.43
CA SER A 129 4.74 -10.80 -6.60
C SER A 129 3.96 -10.62 -7.90
N LEU A 130 2.83 -11.29 -8.05
CA LEU A 130 1.93 -11.11 -9.19
C LEU A 130 1.26 -9.74 -9.16
N ALA A 131 0.88 -9.26 -7.99
CA ALA A 131 0.30 -7.92 -7.84
C ALA A 131 1.25 -6.81 -8.32
N LYS A 132 2.56 -6.93 -8.05
CA LYS A 132 3.56 -5.99 -8.57
C LYS A 132 3.66 -6.05 -10.10
N GLN A 133 3.59 -7.24 -10.70
CA GLN A 133 3.56 -7.38 -12.15
C GLN A 133 2.29 -6.78 -12.77
N VAL A 134 1.14 -6.97 -12.12
CA VAL A 134 -0.12 -6.36 -12.55
C VAL A 134 -0.04 -4.84 -12.41
N PHE A 135 0.51 -4.32 -11.32
CA PHE A 135 0.69 -2.90 -11.11
C PHE A 135 1.56 -2.24 -12.19
N GLU A 136 2.70 -2.85 -12.54
CA GLU A 136 3.53 -2.35 -13.65
C GLU A 136 2.76 -2.38 -14.98
N ALA A 137 2.01 -3.44 -15.25
CA ALA A 137 1.19 -3.51 -16.46
C ALA A 137 0.05 -2.46 -16.48
N MET A 138 -0.53 -2.13 -15.31
CA MET A 138 -1.51 -1.02 -15.19
C MET A 138 -0.88 0.32 -15.56
N ILE A 139 0.36 0.56 -15.13
CA ILE A 139 1.11 1.78 -15.48
C ILE A 139 1.36 1.87 -16.98
N GLU A 140 1.73 0.75 -17.62
CA GLU A 140 2.04 0.70 -19.05
C GLU A 140 0.82 0.82 -19.94
N THR A 141 -0.30 0.21 -19.55
CA THR A 141 -1.48 0.04 -20.42
C THR A 141 -2.64 0.93 -20.06
N GLY A 142 -2.70 1.45 -18.83
CA GLY A 142 -3.85 2.17 -18.27
C GLY A 142 -5.07 1.30 -17.99
N LYS A 143 -4.99 -0.04 -18.21
CA LYS A 143 -6.09 -0.98 -17.98
C LYS A 143 -6.36 -1.22 -16.51
N SER A 144 -7.56 -1.72 -16.20
CA SER A 144 -7.91 -2.16 -14.84
C SER A 144 -7.15 -3.43 -14.46
N PRO A 145 -6.93 -3.69 -13.17
CA PRO A 145 -6.22 -4.89 -12.72
C PRO A 145 -6.95 -6.18 -13.09
N GLY A 146 -8.28 -6.17 -13.11
CA GLY A 146 -9.09 -7.32 -13.53
C GLY A 146 -8.86 -7.71 -14.99
N GLU A 147 -8.87 -6.74 -15.90
CA GLU A 147 -8.58 -6.97 -17.33
C GLU A 147 -7.18 -7.56 -17.54
N ILE A 148 -6.17 -7.02 -16.85
CA ILE A 148 -4.79 -7.51 -16.96
C ILE A 148 -4.66 -8.94 -16.42
N VAL A 149 -5.31 -9.26 -15.31
CA VAL A 149 -5.32 -10.61 -14.73
C VAL A 149 -5.94 -11.61 -15.68
N GLU A 150 -7.02 -11.26 -16.34
CA GLU A 150 -7.68 -12.12 -17.32
C GLU A 150 -6.86 -12.29 -18.60
N GLU A 151 -6.38 -11.19 -19.19
CA GLU A 151 -5.59 -11.22 -20.43
C GLU A 151 -4.27 -12.00 -20.27
N ARG A 152 -3.58 -11.85 -19.15
CA ARG A 152 -2.28 -12.50 -18.91
C ARG A 152 -2.41 -13.84 -18.16
N GLY A 153 -3.61 -14.24 -17.78
CA GLY A 153 -3.87 -15.46 -17.00
C GLY A 153 -3.09 -15.49 -15.67
N LEU A 154 -3.04 -14.37 -14.95
CA LEU A 154 -2.21 -14.19 -13.75
C LEU A 154 -2.92 -14.61 -12.45
N LYS A 155 -4.01 -15.39 -12.55
CA LYS A 155 -4.67 -15.93 -11.34
C LYS A 155 -3.73 -16.86 -10.59
N GLN A 156 -3.73 -16.74 -9.27
CA GLN A 156 -2.94 -17.62 -8.40
C GLN A 156 -3.48 -19.04 -8.49
N VAL A 157 -2.59 -20.01 -8.68
CA VAL A 157 -2.94 -21.44 -8.66
C VAL A 157 -3.04 -21.88 -7.20
N THR A 158 -4.25 -22.21 -6.76
CA THR A 158 -4.55 -22.76 -5.44
C THR A 158 -4.88 -24.25 -5.50
N ASP A 159 -4.89 -24.82 -6.70
CA ASP A 159 -5.12 -26.26 -6.88
C ASP A 159 -3.95 -27.05 -6.30
N THR A 160 -4.22 -27.78 -5.23
CA THR A 160 -3.24 -28.58 -4.51
C THR A 160 -2.64 -29.67 -5.41
N GLY A 161 -3.42 -30.25 -6.32
CA GLY A 161 -2.95 -31.28 -7.24
C GLY A 161 -1.92 -30.75 -8.24
N ALA A 162 -2.17 -29.57 -8.81
CA ALA A 162 -1.22 -28.90 -9.70
C ALA A 162 0.07 -28.51 -8.97
N ILE A 163 -0.04 -28.06 -7.71
CA ILE A 163 1.11 -27.73 -6.87
C ILE A 163 1.90 -29.00 -6.53
N GLU A 164 1.25 -30.10 -6.11
CA GLU A 164 1.90 -31.37 -5.81
C GLU A 164 2.66 -31.92 -7.03
N ALA A 165 2.08 -31.87 -8.21
CA ALA A 165 2.74 -32.29 -9.44
C ALA A 165 3.99 -31.44 -9.74
N ALA A 166 3.90 -30.13 -9.60
CA ALA A 166 5.03 -29.21 -9.82
C ALA A 166 6.16 -29.44 -8.80
N VAL A 167 5.82 -29.66 -7.53
CA VAL A 167 6.82 -29.99 -6.48
C VAL A 167 7.48 -31.33 -6.78
N ALA A 168 6.70 -32.37 -7.11
CA ALA A 168 7.24 -33.70 -7.42
C ALA A 168 8.22 -33.66 -8.60
N ASP A 169 7.91 -32.91 -9.66
CA ASP A 169 8.80 -32.72 -10.82
C ASP A 169 10.12 -32.00 -10.42
N VAL A 170 10.03 -30.95 -9.58
CA VAL A 170 11.22 -30.25 -9.06
C VAL A 170 12.07 -31.14 -8.19
N LEU A 171 11.48 -31.93 -7.31
CA LEU A 171 12.22 -32.88 -6.46
C LEU A 171 12.89 -33.97 -7.30
N ALA A 172 12.20 -34.54 -8.29
CA ALA A 172 12.76 -35.54 -9.20
C ALA A 172 13.95 -35.02 -9.99
N LYS A 173 13.88 -33.79 -10.50
CA LYS A 173 14.97 -33.12 -11.24
C LYS A 173 16.18 -32.75 -10.37
N ASN A 174 16.03 -32.76 -9.04
CA ASN A 174 17.09 -32.38 -8.09
C ASN A 174 17.34 -33.44 -7.03
N ALA A 175 17.35 -34.71 -7.43
CA ALA A 175 17.48 -35.85 -6.52
C ALA A 175 18.73 -35.75 -5.61
N ASP A 176 19.85 -35.26 -6.12
CA ASP A 176 21.08 -35.05 -5.37
C ASP A 176 20.87 -34.09 -4.21
N LYS A 177 20.19 -32.97 -4.45
CA LYS A 177 19.91 -31.98 -3.42
C LYS A 177 18.85 -32.46 -2.41
N VAL A 178 17.95 -33.34 -2.83
CA VAL A 178 17.02 -34.01 -1.92
C VAL A 178 17.79 -34.90 -0.95
N ALA A 179 18.78 -35.65 -1.44
CA ALA A 179 19.65 -36.46 -0.59
C ALA A 179 20.46 -35.59 0.39
N GLU A 180 20.99 -34.45 -0.08
CA GLU A 180 21.69 -33.49 0.78
C GLU A 180 20.77 -32.86 1.84
N TYR A 181 19.54 -32.52 1.50
CA TYR A 181 18.55 -32.02 2.46
C TYR A 181 18.30 -33.06 3.56
N ARG A 182 18.12 -34.33 3.18
CA ARG A 182 17.92 -35.43 4.11
C ARG A 182 19.15 -35.71 4.99
N SER A 183 20.33 -35.35 4.57
CA SER A 183 21.56 -35.41 5.39
C SER A 183 21.69 -34.28 6.42
N GLY A 184 20.68 -33.39 6.55
CA GLY A 184 20.62 -32.31 7.54
C GLY A 184 20.93 -30.91 7.00
N LYS A 185 20.95 -30.71 5.67
CA LYS A 185 21.14 -29.37 5.07
C LYS A 185 19.83 -28.62 4.91
N ASP A 186 19.21 -28.18 6.01
CA ASP A 186 17.89 -27.51 6.05
C ASP A 186 17.78 -26.28 5.15
N LYS A 187 18.89 -25.61 4.85
CA LYS A 187 18.91 -24.44 3.94
C LYS A 187 18.44 -24.74 2.52
N LEU A 188 18.44 -26.00 2.11
CA LEU A 188 17.95 -26.43 0.79
C LEU A 188 16.43 -26.41 0.68
N PHE A 189 15.69 -26.33 1.80
CA PHE A 189 14.24 -26.16 1.76
C PHE A 189 13.81 -24.94 0.93
N GLY A 190 14.43 -23.77 1.19
CA GLY A 190 14.19 -22.54 0.44
C GLY A 190 14.53 -22.65 -1.06
N PHE A 191 15.53 -23.46 -1.41
CA PHE A 191 15.85 -23.76 -2.79
C PHE A 191 14.70 -24.50 -3.51
N PHE A 192 14.12 -25.55 -2.89
CA PHE A 192 13.01 -26.30 -3.49
C PHE A 192 11.75 -25.43 -3.66
N VAL A 193 11.43 -24.61 -2.64
CA VAL A 193 10.32 -23.65 -2.73
C VAL A 193 10.56 -22.67 -3.88
N GLY A 194 11.76 -22.09 -3.98
CA GLY A 194 12.12 -21.16 -5.04
C GLY A 194 12.04 -21.79 -6.45
N GLN A 195 12.53 -23.01 -6.62
CA GLN A 195 12.45 -23.73 -7.91
C GLN A 195 11.01 -24.08 -8.28
N THR A 196 10.18 -24.50 -7.31
CA THR A 196 8.76 -24.76 -7.56
C THR A 196 8.02 -23.49 -7.97
N MET A 197 8.24 -22.39 -7.25
CA MET A 197 7.66 -21.09 -7.63
C MET A 197 8.08 -20.64 -9.03
N LYS A 198 9.35 -20.86 -9.39
CA LYS A 198 9.86 -20.58 -10.75
C LYS A 198 9.21 -21.48 -11.80
N ALA A 199 9.08 -22.79 -11.54
CA ALA A 199 8.41 -23.73 -12.43
C ALA A 199 6.93 -23.35 -12.67
N MET A 200 6.26 -22.85 -11.63
CA MET A 200 4.89 -22.35 -11.69
C MET A 200 4.78 -20.90 -12.18
N GLN A 201 5.86 -20.29 -12.66
CA GLN A 201 5.89 -18.90 -13.15
C GLN A 201 5.40 -17.88 -12.12
N GLY A 202 5.63 -18.13 -10.84
CA GLY A 202 5.17 -17.27 -9.74
C GLY A 202 3.67 -17.36 -9.43
N LYS A 203 2.91 -18.21 -10.13
CA LYS A 203 1.45 -18.37 -9.95
C LYS A 203 1.06 -19.28 -8.80
N GLY A 204 1.98 -20.08 -8.25
CA GLY A 204 1.72 -20.94 -7.09
C GLY A 204 1.42 -20.14 -5.83
N ASN A 205 0.49 -20.59 -4.99
CA ASN A 205 0.30 -20.01 -3.66
C ASN A 205 1.52 -20.34 -2.79
N PRO A 206 2.29 -19.34 -2.30
CA PRO A 206 3.54 -19.60 -1.57
C PRO A 206 3.34 -20.43 -0.29
N ALA A 207 2.22 -20.25 0.43
CA ALA A 207 1.92 -21.01 1.63
C ALA A 207 1.66 -22.48 1.29
N LEU A 208 0.81 -22.75 0.29
CA LEU A 208 0.53 -24.09 -0.17
C LEU A 208 1.78 -24.78 -0.75
N VAL A 209 2.60 -24.05 -1.51
CA VAL A 209 3.88 -24.60 -2.03
C VAL A 209 4.80 -24.99 -0.87
N ASN A 210 4.93 -24.16 0.17
CA ASN A 210 5.72 -24.49 1.36
C ASN A 210 5.20 -25.75 2.05
N ASP A 211 3.89 -25.86 2.25
CA ASP A 211 3.27 -27.00 2.93
C ASP A 211 3.46 -28.29 2.12
N VAL A 212 3.27 -28.23 0.80
CA VAL A 212 3.44 -29.37 -0.10
C VAL A 212 4.91 -29.81 -0.18
N VAL A 213 5.86 -28.85 -0.31
CA VAL A 213 7.29 -29.16 -0.30
C VAL A 213 7.69 -29.84 1.01
N LYS A 214 7.21 -29.32 2.16
CA LYS A 214 7.46 -29.91 3.47
C LYS A 214 6.85 -31.32 3.59
N LYS A 215 5.63 -31.50 3.10
CA LYS A 215 4.93 -32.81 3.08
C LYS A 215 5.69 -33.82 2.24
N LEU A 216 6.08 -33.50 1.01
CA LEU A 216 6.73 -34.43 0.09
C LEU A 216 8.20 -34.74 0.49
N LEU A 217 8.92 -33.78 1.08
CA LEU A 217 10.24 -34.02 1.65
C LEU A 217 10.18 -34.86 2.93
N GLY A 218 9.11 -34.69 3.75
CA GLY A 218 8.87 -35.43 5.01
C GLY A 218 8.27 -36.83 4.82
N LEU A 219 7.33 -37.02 3.87
CA LEU A 219 6.71 -38.32 3.60
C LEU A 219 7.69 -39.39 3.09
N SER A 220 8.82 -38.96 2.51
CA SER A 220 9.88 -39.89 2.09
C SER A 220 10.67 -40.51 3.27
N LEU A 221 10.38 -40.14 4.51
CA LEU A 221 10.98 -40.75 5.72
C LEU A 221 10.19 -41.94 6.25
N ILE A 222 9.00 -42.26 5.67
CA ILE A 222 8.10 -43.32 6.18
C ILE A 222 8.15 -44.59 5.30
N HIS A 223 8.99 -44.59 4.24
CA HIS A 223 9.15 -45.76 3.36
C HIS A 223 10.60 -46.27 3.39
N ILE A 224 11.05 -46.73 4.55
CA ILE A 224 12.10 -47.73 4.74
C ILE A 224 11.65 -48.63 5.90
#